data_233857291b85cd37f0a5bdde18aa433d
#
_entry.id   233857291b85cd37f0a5bdde18aa433d
#
_cell.length_a   1.000
_cell.length_b   1.000
_cell.length_c   1.000
_cell.angle_alpha   90.00
_cell.angle_beta   90.00
_cell.angle_gamma   90.00
#
_symmetry.space_group_name_H-M   'P 1'
#
loop_
_entity.id
_entity.type
_entity.pdbx_description
1 polymer ?
#
loop_
_entity_poly.entity_id
_entity_poly.type
_entity_poly.pdbx_seq_one_letter_code
_entity_poly.pdbx_strand_id
1 'polypeptide(L)'
;MSSAAPASIDPHAGTPSPSSAAAPANVPGEAPSMRRINTGGESASRASSESFHQCVARGEPFDSVVHPAVAREDAVLRVDRFSLHYGRSRALYDVHMTIPRGKVTALIGPSGCGKSTLLRSINRLNDLIDSVTCSGDMVLNGRSVYAPNVDVIDIRKRIGMVFQKSNPFPMSIFENVIYPLRIDGETRRSVLAEACERALRSAALWDEVKDRLKESALGLSGGQQQRICIARAISAEPEVLLMDEPCSALDPLATLKIEEF
;
A
#
# COMPACT_ATOMS: atom_id res chain seq x y z
N MET A 1 40.89 -59.66 -8.06
CA MET A 1 39.94 -60.64 -8.59
C MET A 1 38.62 -59.95 -8.82
N SER A 2 38.27 -59.87 -10.07
CA SER A 2 36.96 -59.74 -10.73
C SER A 2 36.17 -58.46 -10.43
N SER A 3 36.24 -57.39 -11.14
CA SER A 3 35.75 -57.01 -12.46
C SER A 3 34.28 -57.38 -12.70
N ALA A 4 33.44 -56.36 -12.64
CA ALA A 4 32.21 -56.29 -13.46
C ALA A 4 31.87 -54.82 -13.70
N ALA A 5 31.93 -54.41 -14.95
CA ALA A 5 31.44 -53.10 -15.44
C ALA A 5 29.91 -53.13 -15.60
N PRO A 6 29.20 -52.02 -15.44
CA PRO A 6 27.80 -51.90 -15.84
C PRO A 6 27.66 -51.35 -17.27
N ALA A 7 26.63 -51.84 -17.91
CA ALA A 7 26.18 -51.59 -19.27
C ALA A 7 25.76 -50.14 -19.55
N SER A 8 26.05 -49.69 -20.75
CA SER A 8 25.57 -48.48 -21.40
C SER A 8 24.05 -48.56 -21.68
N ILE A 9 23.34 -47.48 -21.34
CA ILE A 9 21.96 -47.26 -21.75
C ILE A 9 21.92 -46.01 -22.65
N ASP A 10 21.40 -46.20 -23.86
CA ASP A 10 21.20 -45.22 -24.94
C ASP A 10 20.17 -44.14 -24.53
N PRO A 11 20.38 -42.86 -24.83
CA PRO A 11 19.42 -41.82 -24.63
C PRO A 11 18.79 -41.35 -25.94
N HIS A 12 17.79 -42.04 -26.47
CA HIS A 12 16.89 -41.48 -27.49
C HIS A 12 15.46 -42.01 -27.32
N ALA A 13 14.71 -41.28 -26.50
CA ALA A 13 13.25 -41.30 -26.55
C ALA A 13 12.75 -39.87 -26.43
N GLY A 14 12.24 -39.33 -27.54
CA GLY A 14 11.74 -37.98 -27.66
C GLY A 14 10.44 -37.77 -26.85
N THR A 15 10.41 -36.69 -26.15
CA THR A 15 9.17 -36.12 -25.56
C THR A 15 8.67 -34.98 -26.45
N PRO A 16 7.38 -34.88 -26.73
CA PRO A 16 6.83 -33.79 -27.53
C PRO A 16 6.77 -32.48 -26.74
N SER A 17 7.22 -31.40 -27.38
CA SER A 17 7.13 -30.05 -26.89
C SER A 17 5.67 -29.62 -26.71
N PRO A 18 5.30 -28.94 -25.61
CA PRO A 18 4.00 -28.27 -25.53
C PRO A 18 4.02 -26.99 -26.36
N SER A 19 2.99 -26.86 -27.17
CA SER A 19 2.59 -25.73 -27.99
C SER A 19 2.71 -24.39 -27.26
N SER A 20 3.42 -23.46 -27.91
CA SER A 20 3.47 -22.03 -27.59
C SER A 20 2.06 -21.42 -27.58
N ALA A 21 1.52 -21.20 -26.39
CA ALA A 21 0.40 -20.29 -26.22
C ALA A 21 0.95 -18.87 -26.14
N ALA A 22 0.69 -18.07 -27.18
CA ALA A 22 1.03 -16.66 -27.24
C ALA A 22 0.38 -15.91 -26.08
N ALA A 23 1.18 -15.17 -25.33
CA ALA A 23 0.69 -14.19 -24.36
C ALA A 23 -0.09 -13.09 -25.11
N PRO A 24 -1.22 -12.61 -24.56
CA PRO A 24 -1.95 -11.51 -25.17
C PRO A 24 -1.12 -10.24 -25.13
N ALA A 25 -1.09 -9.54 -26.26
CA ALA A 25 -0.43 -8.24 -26.43
C ALA A 25 -0.97 -7.25 -25.40
N ASN A 26 -0.05 -6.60 -24.69
CA ASN A 26 -0.31 -5.52 -23.75
C ASN A 26 -0.82 -4.31 -24.55
N VAL A 27 -2.13 -4.07 -24.52
CA VAL A 27 -2.74 -2.85 -25.04
C VAL A 27 -2.42 -1.75 -24.02
N PRO A 28 -1.92 -0.55 -24.41
CA PRO A 28 -1.73 0.55 -23.48
C PRO A 28 -3.08 0.88 -22.84
N GLY A 29 -3.20 0.62 -21.54
CA GLY A 29 -4.43 0.85 -20.78
C GLY A 29 -4.74 2.33 -20.73
N GLU A 30 -5.96 2.69 -21.10
CA GLU A 30 -6.58 3.95 -20.74
C GLU A 30 -6.41 4.19 -19.24
N ALA A 31 -6.07 5.43 -18.89
CA ALA A 31 -6.02 5.89 -17.51
C ALA A 31 -7.35 5.51 -16.80
N PRO A 32 -7.31 5.01 -15.55
CA PRO A 32 -8.52 4.63 -14.86
C PRO A 32 -9.42 5.86 -14.72
N SER A 33 -10.54 5.87 -15.45
CA SER A 33 -11.54 6.91 -15.34
C SER A 33 -12.07 6.90 -13.91
N MET A 34 -11.94 8.03 -13.19
CA MET A 34 -12.62 8.23 -11.91
C MET A 34 -14.12 8.07 -12.13
N ARG A 35 -14.67 6.92 -11.82
CA ARG A 35 -16.11 6.77 -11.70
C ARG A 35 -16.54 7.47 -10.44
N ARG A 36 -17.11 8.67 -10.56
CA ARG A 36 -17.95 9.26 -9.52
C ARG A 36 -19.08 8.26 -9.25
N ILE A 37 -19.08 7.66 -8.07
CA ILE A 37 -20.23 6.87 -7.61
C ILE A 37 -21.33 7.88 -7.31
N ASN A 38 -22.24 8.05 -8.26
CA ASN A 38 -23.43 8.89 -8.08
C ASN A 38 -24.39 8.12 -7.18
N THR A 39 -24.45 8.46 -5.90
CA THR A 39 -25.43 7.93 -4.96
C THR A 39 -26.77 8.58 -5.25
N GLY A 40 -27.52 8.00 -6.21
CA GLY A 40 -28.91 8.37 -6.43
C GLY A 40 -29.74 8.06 -5.19
N GLY A 41 -30.13 9.09 -4.47
CA GLY A 41 -30.96 8.98 -3.28
C GLY A 41 -30.91 10.24 -2.41
N GLU A 42 -31.30 11.39 -2.96
CA GLU A 42 -31.27 12.67 -2.22
C GLU A 42 -32.19 12.75 -0.98
N SER A 43 -33.14 11.83 -0.78
CA SER A 43 -34.04 11.85 0.36
C SER A 43 -33.61 11.01 1.56
N ALA A 44 -32.79 9.96 1.34
CA ALA A 44 -32.28 9.11 2.42
C ALA A 44 -31.00 9.67 3.09
N SER A 45 -30.28 10.60 2.42
CA SER A 45 -28.97 11.05 2.89
C SER A 45 -29.01 12.10 4.00
N ARG A 46 -30.08 12.91 4.09
CA ARG A 46 -30.18 13.95 5.13
C ARG A 46 -30.53 13.42 6.53
N ALA A 47 -31.44 12.46 6.60
CA ALA A 47 -31.81 11.84 7.88
C ALA A 47 -30.67 11.00 8.46
N SER A 48 -29.86 10.35 7.61
CA SER A 48 -28.72 9.53 8.04
C SER A 48 -27.53 10.37 8.51
N SER A 49 -27.28 11.56 7.92
CA SER A 49 -26.13 12.40 8.30
C SER A 49 -26.30 13.07 9.66
N GLU A 50 -27.52 13.54 10.02
CA GLU A 50 -27.77 14.08 11.35
C GLU A 50 -27.70 13.00 12.43
N SER A 51 -28.24 11.83 12.16
CA SER A 51 -28.13 10.66 13.05
C SER A 51 -26.67 10.24 13.27
N PHE A 52 -25.84 10.20 12.21
CA PHE A 52 -24.43 9.86 12.28
C PHE A 52 -23.62 10.82 13.17
N HIS A 53 -23.77 12.15 12.96
CA HIS A 53 -23.07 13.14 13.77
C HIS A 53 -23.50 13.10 15.25
N GLN A 54 -24.76 12.81 15.53
CA GLN A 54 -25.26 12.67 16.90
C GLN A 54 -24.72 11.41 17.58
N CYS A 55 -24.68 10.27 16.90
CA CYS A 55 -24.08 9.03 17.41
C CYS A 55 -22.58 9.20 17.71
N VAL A 56 -21.83 9.83 16.79
CA VAL A 56 -20.40 10.12 16.99
C VAL A 56 -20.18 11.04 18.19
N ALA A 57 -21.00 12.09 18.34
CA ALA A 57 -20.89 13.03 19.46
C ALA A 57 -21.21 12.38 20.82
N ARG A 58 -22.05 11.34 20.84
CA ARG A 58 -22.43 10.59 22.04
C ARG A 58 -21.55 9.37 22.29
N GLY A 59 -20.62 9.03 21.35
CA GLY A 59 -19.83 7.80 21.42
C GLY A 59 -20.67 6.52 21.25
N GLU A 60 -21.85 6.63 20.65
CA GLU A 60 -22.74 5.51 20.41
C GLU A 60 -22.29 4.71 19.19
N PRO A 61 -22.38 3.36 19.21
CA PRO A 61 -22.13 2.53 18.04
C PRO A 61 -23.18 2.81 16.95
N PHE A 62 -22.77 2.83 15.72
CA PHE A 62 -23.67 2.95 14.56
C PHE A 62 -23.39 1.81 13.58
N ASP A 63 -24.42 1.40 12.86
CA ASP A 63 -24.29 0.35 11.86
C ASP A 63 -23.50 0.84 10.67
N SER A 64 -22.46 0.10 10.31
CA SER A 64 -21.72 0.36 9.08
C SER A 64 -22.47 -0.20 7.88
N VAL A 65 -22.67 0.62 6.86
CA VAL A 65 -23.30 0.21 5.60
C VAL A 65 -22.23 0.04 4.54
N VAL A 66 -22.07 -1.18 4.05
CA VAL A 66 -21.20 -1.47 2.90
C VAL A 66 -22.04 -1.46 1.64
N HIS A 67 -21.65 -0.64 0.65
CA HIS A 67 -22.37 -0.60 -0.62
C HIS A 67 -22.24 -1.95 -1.33
N PRO A 68 -23.36 -2.55 -1.84
CA PRO A 68 -23.35 -3.90 -2.42
C PRO A 68 -22.36 -4.11 -3.58
N ALA A 69 -22.04 -3.05 -4.33
CA ALA A 69 -21.02 -3.11 -5.39
C ALA A 69 -19.62 -3.41 -4.84
N VAL A 70 -19.24 -2.81 -3.69
CA VAL A 70 -17.94 -3.04 -3.05
C VAL A 70 -17.85 -4.44 -2.45
N ALA A 71 -18.95 -4.97 -1.94
CA ALA A 71 -19.00 -6.31 -1.35
C ALA A 71 -18.73 -7.45 -2.37
N ARG A 72 -18.89 -7.16 -3.67
CA ARG A 72 -18.68 -8.13 -4.77
C ARG A 72 -17.30 -8.04 -5.40
N GLU A 73 -16.50 -7.05 -5.04
CA GLU A 73 -15.18 -6.85 -5.62
C GLU A 73 -14.13 -7.75 -4.97
N ASP A 74 -13.11 -8.13 -5.77
CA ASP A 74 -11.95 -8.85 -5.24
C ASP A 74 -11.20 -7.94 -4.25
N ALA A 75 -11.14 -8.35 -2.99
CA ALA A 75 -10.55 -7.60 -1.91
C ALA A 75 -9.08 -7.95 -1.73
N VAL A 76 -8.20 -6.95 -1.80
CA VAL A 76 -6.80 -7.12 -1.41
C VAL A 76 -6.64 -7.13 0.11
N LEU A 77 -7.43 -6.29 0.81
CA LEU A 77 -7.41 -6.19 2.27
C LEU A 77 -8.85 -6.14 2.81
N ARG A 78 -9.09 -6.88 3.89
CA ARG A 78 -10.33 -6.82 4.67
C ARG A 78 -10.00 -6.49 6.11
N VAL A 79 -10.82 -5.63 6.71
CA VAL A 79 -10.79 -5.31 8.14
C VAL A 79 -12.07 -5.88 8.74
N ASP A 80 -11.95 -6.73 9.76
CA ASP A 80 -13.09 -7.40 10.38
C ASP A 80 -13.14 -7.12 11.87
N ARG A 81 -14.17 -6.37 12.29
CA ARG A 81 -14.45 -5.97 13.69
C ARG A 81 -13.21 -5.48 14.42
N PHE A 82 -12.39 -4.69 13.74
CA PHE A 82 -11.14 -4.23 14.30
C PHE A 82 -11.36 -3.08 15.28
N SER A 83 -10.89 -3.27 16.49
CA SER A 83 -10.90 -2.28 17.56
C SER A 83 -9.50 -2.06 18.10
N LEU A 84 -9.18 -0.81 18.47
CA LEU A 84 -7.90 -0.45 19.04
C LEU A 84 -8.05 0.48 20.22
N HIS A 85 -7.26 0.23 21.26
CA HIS A 85 -7.18 1.06 22.46
C HIS A 85 -5.75 1.56 22.67
N TYR A 86 -5.61 2.83 23.06
CA TYR A 86 -4.41 3.41 23.64
C TYR A 86 -4.58 3.43 25.17
N GLY A 87 -4.03 2.46 25.87
CA GLY A 87 -4.31 2.24 27.29
C GLY A 87 -5.80 2.04 27.55
N ARG A 88 -6.43 2.99 28.25
CA ARG A 88 -7.88 2.95 28.55
C ARG A 88 -8.77 3.64 27.50
N SER A 89 -8.19 4.37 26.56
CA SER A 89 -8.94 5.12 25.55
C SER A 89 -9.14 4.30 24.29
N ARG A 90 -10.38 4.01 23.92
CA ARG A 90 -10.70 3.33 22.65
C ARG A 90 -10.65 4.33 21.51
N ALA A 91 -9.85 4.05 20.50
CA ALA A 91 -9.63 4.90 19.33
C ALA A 91 -10.32 4.36 18.07
N LEU A 92 -10.49 3.04 17.95
CA LEU A 92 -11.21 2.41 16.84
C LEU A 92 -12.28 1.47 17.41
N TYR A 93 -13.46 1.50 16.81
CA TYR A 93 -14.68 0.83 17.30
C TYR A 93 -15.20 -0.13 16.23
N ASP A 94 -14.92 -1.43 16.35
CA ASP A 94 -15.45 -2.52 15.52
C ASP A 94 -15.47 -2.19 14.00
N VAL A 95 -14.34 -1.69 13.50
CA VAL A 95 -14.22 -1.24 12.11
C VAL A 95 -14.38 -2.42 11.17
N HIS A 96 -15.31 -2.30 10.22
CA HIS A 96 -15.46 -3.21 9.10
C HIS A 96 -15.16 -2.46 7.81
N MET A 97 -14.24 -2.97 7.01
CA MET A 97 -13.91 -2.35 5.74
C MET A 97 -13.35 -3.38 4.75
N THR A 98 -13.69 -3.19 3.47
CA THR A 98 -13.12 -3.97 2.37
C THR A 98 -12.41 -3.02 1.43
N ILE A 99 -11.15 -3.32 1.13
CA ILE A 99 -10.32 -2.54 0.19
C ILE A 99 -10.17 -3.37 -1.08
N PRO A 100 -10.79 -2.93 -2.20
CA PRO A 100 -10.71 -3.61 -3.47
C PRO A 100 -9.30 -3.57 -4.07
N ARG A 101 -8.94 -4.63 -4.78
CA ARG A 101 -7.66 -4.71 -5.51
C ARG A 101 -7.63 -3.72 -6.67
N GLY A 102 -6.45 -3.06 -6.86
CA GLY A 102 -6.21 -2.17 -7.98
C GLY A 102 -7.09 -0.92 -8.00
N LYS A 103 -7.61 -0.51 -6.82
CA LYS A 103 -8.44 0.68 -6.69
C LYS A 103 -7.97 1.58 -5.55
N VAL A 104 -8.28 2.86 -5.67
CA VAL A 104 -8.06 3.83 -4.60
C VAL A 104 -9.24 3.80 -3.64
N THR A 105 -8.96 3.66 -2.34
CA THR A 105 -9.93 3.78 -1.26
C THR A 105 -9.59 4.99 -0.41
N ALA A 106 -10.46 6.00 -0.39
CA ALA A 106 -10.26 7.22 0.40
C ALA A 106 -10.99 7.13 1.74
N LEU A 107 -10.27 7.44 2.83
CA LEU A 107 -10.82 7.60 4.17
C LEU A 107 -11.16 9.07 4.43
N ILE A 108 -12.43 9.40 4.55
CA ILE A 108 -12.92 10.77 4.75
C ILE A 108 -13.53 10.87 6.14
N GLY A 109 -13.19 11.92 6.88
CA GLY A 109 -13.74 12.20 8.21
C GLY A 109 -12.99 13.33 8.92
N PRO A 110 -13.53 13.85 10.04
CA PRO A 110 -12.93 14.95 10.78
C PRO A 110 -11.55 14.57 11.37
N SER A 111 -10.77 15.58 11.77
CA SER A 111 -9.52 15.35 12.49
C SER A 111 -9.81 14.59 13.80
N GLY A 112 -8.93 13.64 14.13
CA GLY A 112 -9.06 12.83 15.34
C GLY A 112 -10.05 11.67 15.28
N CYS A 113 -10.77 11.42 14.17
CA CYS A 113 -11.70 10.30 14.06
C CYS A 113 -11.03 8.92 13.88
N GLY A 114 -9.71 8.83 13.91
CA GLY A 114 -8.99 7.55 13.87
C GLY A 114 -8.43 7.12 12.50
N LYS A 115 -8.50 7.96 11.44
CA LYS A 115 -7.98 7.61 10.09
C LYS A 115 -6.51 7.15 10.13
N SER A 116 -5.62 7.97 10.66
CA SER A 116 -4.19 7.64 10.79
C SER A 116 -3.94 6.46 11.72
N THR A 117 -4.76 6.30 12.77
CA THR A 117 -4.71 5.13 13.65
C THR A 117 -5.04 3.86 12.89
N LEU A 118 -6.08 3.88 12.05
CA LEU A 118 -6.45 2.74 11.22
C LEU A 118 -5.34 2.42 10.20
N LEU A 119 -4.82 3.42 9.46
CA LEU A 119 -3.73 3.23 8.51
C LEU A 119 -2.50 2.59 9.18
N ARG A 120 -2.08 3.11 10.35
CA ARG A 120 -0.95 2.56 11.11
C ARG A 120 -1.23 1.18 11.70
N SER A 121 -2.49 0.79 11.87
CA SER A 121 -2.86 -0.56 12.28
C SER A 121 -2.72 -1.55 11.13
N ILE A 122 -3.03 -1.15 9.89
CA ILE A 122 -2.95 -2.03 8.72
C ILE A 122 -1.53 -2.55 8.50
N ASN A 123 -0.49 -1.72 8.70
CA ASN A 123 0.92 -2.14 8.58
C ASN A 123 1.58 -2.44 9.94
N ARG A 124 0.80 -2.57 11.00
CA ARG A 124 1.26 -2.92 12.35
C ARG A 124 2.26 -1.92 12.96
N LEU A 125 2.24 -0.64 12.54
CA LEU A 125 3.07 0.38 13.18
C LEU A 125 2.64 0.71 14.61
N ASN A 126 1.36 0.52 14.94
CA ASN A 126 0.86 0.73 16.28
C ASN A 126 1.41 -0.28 17.30
N ASP A 127 1.94 -1.42 16.86
CA ASP A 127 2.61 -2.40 17.73
C ASP A 127 3.89 -1.85 18.39
N LEU A 128 4.42 -0.73 17.89
CA LEU A 128 5.56 -0.04 18.51
C LEU A 128 5.20 0.78 19.75
N ILE A 129 3.91 0.83 20.10
CA ILE A 129 3.39 1.58 21.24
C ILE A 129 2.93 0.57 22.30
N ASP A 130 3.66 0.47 23.39
CA ASP A 130 3.44 -0.53 24.45
C ASP A 130 2.01 -0.54 25.03
N SER A 131 1.35 0.63 25.05
CA SER A 131 0.00 0.76 25.59
C SER A 131 -1.12 0.38 24.62
N VAL A 132 -0.77 -0.02 23.38
CA VAL A 132 -1.78 -0.38 22.37
C VAL A 132 -2.24 -1.81 22.58
N THR A 133 -3.55 -1.98 22.59
CA THR A 133 -4.21 -3.29 22.52
C THR A 133 -5.22 -3.26 21.38
N CYS A 134 -5.30 -4.36 20.63
CA CYS A 134 -6.24 -4.49 19.53
C CYS A 134 -7.03 -5.80 19.62
N SER A 135 -8.19 -5.82 18.99
CA SER A 135 -9.04 -7.00 18.80
C SER A 135 -9.67 -6.97 17.41
N GLY A 136 -10.21 -8.08 16.94
CA GLY A 136 -10.62 -8.27 15.56
C GLY A 136 -9.45 -8.69 14.68
N ASP A 137 -9.60 -8.61 13.36
CA ASP A 137 -8.57 -9.04 12.42
C ASP A 137 -8.48 -8.13 11.19
N MET A 138 -7.34 -8.18 10.53
CA MET A 138 -7.11 -7.63 9.21
C MET A 138 -6.52 -8.72 8.32
N VAL A 139 -7.10 -8.91 7.14
CA VAL A 139 -6.75 -10.02 6.25
C VAL A 139 -6.24 -9.49 4.93
N LEU A 140 -4.95 -9.67 4.66
CA LEU A 140 -4.28 -9.32 3.41
C LEU A 140 -4.18 -10.55 2.52
N ASN A 141 -4.83 -10.53 1.36
CA ASN A 141 -4.84 -11.65 0.41
C ASN A 141 -5.16 -13.01 1.07
N GLY A 142 -6.17 -13.05 1.93
CA GLY A 142 -6.60 -14.26 2.62
C GLY A 142 -5.75 -14.68 3.83
N ARG A 143 -4.72 -13.91 4.21
CA ARG A 143 -3.87 -14.18 5.38
C ARG A 143 -4.06 -13.11 6.44
N SER A 144 -4.30 -13.52 7.68
CA SER A 144 -4.38 -12.60 8.82
C SER A 144 -3.07 -11.84 9.01
N VAL A 145 -3.18 -10.53 9.17
CA VAL A 145 -2.04 -9.63 9.49
C VAL A 145 -1.66 -9.73 10.97
N TYR A 146 -2.61 -10.14 11.82
CA TYR A 146 -2.45 -10.22 13.26
C TYR A 146 -2.31 -11.65 13.81
N ALA A 147 -2.15 -12.66 12.95
CA ALA A 147 -1.93 -14.03 13.41
C ALA A 147 -0.62 -14.14 14.22
N PRO A 148 -0.57 -15.00 15.27
CA PRO A 148 0.58 -15.09 16.19
C PRO A 148 1.92 -15.38 15.52
N ASN A 149 1.92 -16.06 14.38
CA ASN A 149 3.14 -16.52 13.68
C ASN A 149 3.49 -15.65 12.45
N VAL A 150 2.88 -14.46 12.33
CA VAL A 150 3.15 -13.58 11.19
C VAL A 150 4.41 -12.78 11.43
N ASP A 151 5.31 -12.81 10.46
CA ASP A 151 6.47 -11.92 10.43
C ASP A 151 6.01 -10.48 10.10
N VAL A 152 6.16 -9.59 11.07
CA VAL A 152 5.78 -8.17 10.94
C VAL A 152 6.62 -7.47 9.87
N ILE A 153 7.87 -7.91 9.66
CA ILE A 153 8.74 -7.34 8.63
C ILE A 153 8.19 -7.68 7.25
N ASP A 154 7.74 -8.93 7.03
CA ASP A 154 7.11 -9.35 5.78
C ASP A 154 5.83 -8.51 5.50
N ILE A 155 4.99 -8.31 6.52
CA ILE A 155 3.81 -7.45 6.38
C ILE A 155 4.18 -6.03 5.96
N ARG A 156 5.20 -5.41 6.57
CA ARG A 156 5.64 -4.05 6.26
C ARG A 156 6.29 -3.90 4.88
N LYS A 157 6.83 -4.98 4.32
CA LYS A 157 7.31 -5.01 2.93
C LYS A 157 6.16 -5.01 1.93
N ARG A 158 5.11 -5.78 2.23
CA ARG A 158 3.93 -5.93 1.39
C ARG A 158 2.95 -4.75 1.50
N ILE A 159 3.00 -4.02 2.61
CA ILE A 159 2.15 -2.85 2.89
C ILE A 159 3.04 -1.63 3.08
N GLY A 160 3.26 -0.89 2.00
CA GLY A 160 4.00 0.37 2.01
C GLY A 160 3.23 1.49 2.72
N MET A 161 3.95 2.45 3.31
CA MET A 161 3.34 3.60 3.95
C MET A 161 4.07 4.90 3.64
N VAL A 162 3.29 5.91 3.27
CA VAL A 162 3.71 7.30 3.11
C VAL A 162 3.10 8.13 4.23
N PHE A 163 3.95 8.81 4.99
CA PHE A 163 3.52 9.64 6.12
C PHE A 163 3.14 11.04 5.68
N GLN A 164 2.29 11.70 6.46
CA GLN A 164 1.88 13.09 6.26
C GLN A 164 3.08 14.04 6.18
N LYS A 165 4.07 13.89 7.07
CA LYS A 165 5.31 14.65 7.03
C LYS A 165 6.36 13.88 6.22
N SER A 166 6.92 14.51 5.20
CA SER A 166 8.05 13.97 4.45
C SER A 166 9.23 13.69 5.40
N ASN A 167 9.82 12.51 5.26
CA ASN A 167 10.95 12.05 6.07
C ASN A 167 12.02 11.36 5.21
N PRO A 168 12.63 12.07 4.25
CA PRO A 168 13.73 11.49 3.52
C PRO A 168 14.88 11.19 4.48
N PHE A 169 15.60 10.10 4.24
CA PHE A 169 16.78 9.75 5.00
C PHE A 169 17.96 10.69 4.66
N PRO A 170 18.92 10.91 5.57
CA PRO A 170 20.10 11.74 5.32
C PRO A 170 21.11 11.04 4.39
N MET A 171 20.67 10.69 3.21
CA MET A 171 21.41 10.02 2.14
C MET A 171 21.02 10.61 0.78
N SER A 172 21.64 10.11 -0.29
CA SER A 172 21.36 10.58 -1.64
C SER A 172 19.91 10.29 -2.07
N ILE A 173 19.46 10.96 -3.11
CA ILE A 173 18.16 10.70 -3.76
C ILE A 173 18.09 9.23 -4.16
N PHE A 174 19.12 8.72 -4.85
CA PHE A 174 19.20 7.33 -5.27
C PHE A 174 19.05 6.37 -4.09
N GLU A 175 19.89 6.50 -3.06
CA GLU A 175 19.87 5.61 -1.90
C GLU A 175 18.54 5.66 -1.13
N ASN A 176 17.87 6.83 -1.08
CA ASN A 176 16.53 6.91 -0.50
C ASN A 176 15.53 6.01 -1.23
N VAL A 177 15.50 6.08 -2.56
CA VAL A 177 14.51 5.34 -3.38
C VAL A 177 14.76 3.84 -3.33
N ILE A 178 16.03 3.40 -3.44
CA ILE A 178 16.38 1.98 -3.47
C ILE A 178 16.51 1.35 -2.07
N TYR A 179 16.36 2.13 -1.02
CA TYR A 179 16.59 1.67 0.37
C TYR A 179 15.83 0.39 0.73
N PRO A 180 14.53 0.23 0.40
CA PRO A 180 13.80 -1.01 0.68
C PRO A 180 14.43 -2.23 -0.01
N LEU A 181 14.85 -2.12 -1.27
CA LEU A 181 15.49 -3.19 -2.01
C LEU A 181 16.86 -3.58 -1.44
N ARG A 182 17.59 -2.58 -0.92
CA ARG A 182 18.87 -2.83 -0.21
C ARG A 182 18.66 -3.64 1.06
N ILE A 183 17.62 -3.32 1.84
CA ILE A 183 17.28 -4.10 3.05
C ILE A 183 16.91 -5.52 2.69
N ASP A 184 16.26 -5.73 1.53
CA ASP A 184 15.91 -7.06 1.02
C ASP A 184 17.11 -7.82 0.44
N GLY A 185 18.30 -7.23 0.46
CA GLY A 185 19.55 -7.86 0.03
C GLY A 185 19.85 -7.71 -1.46
N GLU A 186 19.12 -6.87 -2.21
CA GLU A 186 19.45 -6.61 -3.62
C GLU A 186 20.73 -5.79 -3.75
N THR A 187 21.71 -6.31 -4.48
CA THR A 187 23.02 -5.69 -4.67
C THR A 187 23.36 -5.38 -6.12
N ARG A 188 22.60 -5.92 -7.08
CA ARG A 188 22.83 -5.75 -8.51
C ARG A 188 22.52 -4.32 -8.94
N ARG A 189 23.56 -3.60 -9.38
CA ARG A 189 23.47 -2.18 -9.74
C ARG A 189 22.45 -1.89 -10.85
N SER A 190 22.33 -2.77 -11.85
CA SER A 190 21.36 -2.61 -12.93
C SER A 190 19.92 -2.67 -12.43
N VAL A 191 19.60 -3.65 -11.57
CA VAL A 191 18.27 -3.82 -10.97
C VAL A 191 17.90 -2.62 -10.11
N LEU A 192 18.83 -2.17 -9.27
CA LEU A 192 18.61 -0.99 -8.41
C LEU A 192 18.43 0.29 -9.22
N ALA A 193 19.20 0.47 -10.31
CA ALA A 193 19.07 1.66 -11.18
C ALA A 193 17.72 1.67 -11.91
N GLU A 194 17.30 0.54 -12.45
CA GLU A 194 16.00 0.40 -13.11
C GLU A 194 14.83 0.63 -12.14
N ALA A 195 14.88 0.03 -10.96
CA ALA A 195 13.88 0.23 -9.92
C ALA A 195 13.80 1.70 -9.47
N CYS A 196 14.96 2.36 -9.32
CA CYS A 196 15.04 3.78 -8.98
C CYS A 196 14.38 4.65 -10.05
N GLU A 197 14.72 4.45 -11.32
CA GLU A 197 14.13 5.21 -12.42
C GLU A 197 12.62 4.98 -12.49
N ARG A 198 12.16 3.73 -12.46
CA ARG A 198 10.75 3.37 -12.49
C ARG A 198 9.98 4.04 -11.35
N ALA A 199 10.47 3.93 -10.10
CA ALA A 199 9.83 4.54 -8.94
C ALA A 199 9.79 6.07 -9.01
N LEU A 200 10.87 6.73 -9.47
CA LEU A 200 10.90 8.17 -9.64
C LEU A 200 9.98 8.66 -10.77
N ARG A 201 9.84 7.89 -11.86
CA ARG A 201 8.86 8.18 -12.92
C ARG A 201 7.43 8.06 -12.41
N SER A 202 7.12 7.01 -11.67
CA SER A 202 5.81 6.83 -11.05
C SER A 202 5.49 7.95 -10.06
N ALA A 203 6.46 8.44 -9.29
CA ALA A 203 6.28 9.60 -8.40
C ALA A 203 6.35 10.96 -9.13
N ALA A 204 6.33 11.00 -10.48
CA ALA A 204 6.44 12.20 -11.31
C ALA A 204 7.63 13.11 -10.92
N LEU A 205 8.76 12.51 -10.54
CA LEU A 205 9.94 13.25 -10.06
C LEU A 205 11.20 13.04 -10.93
N TRP A 206 11.20 12.03 -11.81
CA TRP A 206 12.38 11.64 -12.59
C TRP A 206 13.05 12.80 -13.31
N ASP A 207 12.28 13.57 -14.09
CA ASP A 207 12.83 14.65 -14.92
C ASP A 207 13.43 15.80 -14.10
N GLU A 208 13.02 15.96 -12.86
CA GLU A 208 13.54 16.98 -11.95
C GLU A 208 14.85 16.57 -11.27
N VAL A 209 15.12 15.25 -11.15
CA VAL A 209 16.24 14.76 -10.31
C VAL A 209 17.20 13.81 -11.01
N LYS A 210 16.94 13.38 -12.24
CA LYS A 210 17.73 12.35 -12.96
C LYS A 210 19.23 12.68 -13.06
N ASP A 211 19.59 13.97 -13.17
CA ASP A 211 20.97 14.41 -13.32
C ASP A 211 21.69 14.65 -11.98
N ARG A 212 20.95 14.54 -10.85
CA ARG A 212 21.44 14.81 -9.50
C ARG A 212 21.10 13.72 -8.47
N LEU A 213 20.97 12.48 -8.92
CA LEU A 213 20.62 11.33 -8.08
C LEU A 213 21.58 11.06 -6.92
N LYS A 214 22.84 11.55 -7.02
CA LYS A 214 23.86 11.42 -5.98
C LYS A 214 23.80 12.54 -4.93
N GLU A 215 23.01 13.58 -5.15
CA GLU A 215 22.86 14.67 -4.20
C GLU A 215 22.01 14.23 -3.00
N SER A 216 22.14 14.97 -1.89
CA SER A 216 21.37 14.72 -0.68
C SER A 216 19.88 14.97 -0.91
N ALA A 217 19.03 14.03 -0.52
CA ALA A 217 17.57 14.21 -0.57
C ALA A 217 17.07 15.32 0.36
N LEU A 218 17.83 15.68 1.40
CA LEU A 218 17.46 16.75 2.33
C LEU A 218 17.53 18.15 1.69
N GLY A 219 18.29 18.31 0.60
CA GLY A 219 18.37 19.57 -0.16
C GLY A 219 17.22 19.83 -1.11
N LEU A 220 16.26 18.90 -1.23
CA LEU A 220 15.09 19.02 -2.07
C LEU A 220 14.01 19.91 -1.46
N SER A 221 13.12 20.47 -2.29
CA SER A 221 11.91 21.16 -1.81
C SER A 221 10.99 20.20 -1.06
N GLY A 222 10.10 20.70 -0.20
CA GLY A 222 9.17 19.86 0.57
C GLY A 222 8.32 18.94 -0.32
N GLY A 223 7.82 19.43 -1.45
CA GLY A 223 7.08 18.62 -2.41
C GLY A 223 7.93 17.55 -3.11
N GLN A 224 9.20 17.86 -3.42
CA GLN A 224 10.14 16.88 -3.96
C GLN A 224 10.49 15.82 -2.90
N GLN A 225 10.69 16.23 -1.63
CA GLN A 225 10.92 15.30 -0.53
C GLN A 225 9.74 14.35 -0.32
N GLN A 226 8.50 14.84 -0.42
CA GLN A 226 7.32 13.99 -0.32
C GLN A 226 7.27 12.97 -1.47
N ARG A 227 7.55 13.41 -2.70
CA ARG A 227 7.60 12.52 -3.87
C ARG A 227 8.76 11.50 -3.78
N ILE A 228 9.90 11.84 -3.14
CA ILE A 228 10.95 10.85 -2.81
C ILE A 228 10.43 9.80 -1.83
N CYS A 229 9.69 10.20 -0.80
CA CYS A 229 9.10 9.26 0.16
C CYS A 229 8.08 8.33 -0.52
N ILE A 230 7.30 8.84 -1.49
CA ILE A 230 6.40 8.04 -2.31
C ILE A 230 7.22 7.07 -3.18
N ALA A 231 8.22 7.56 -3.93
CA ALA A 231 9.09 6.73 -4.77
C ALA A 231 9.75 5.60 -3.94
N ARG A 232 10.23 5.91 -2.74
CA ARG A 232 10.78 4.93 -1.80
C ARG A 232 9.75 3.87 -1.42
N ALA A 233 8.52 4.27 -1.11
CA ALA A 233 7.47 3.34 -0.69
C ALA A 233 7.04 2.38 -1.80
N ILE A 234 7.03 2.82 -3.07
CA ILE A 234 6.62 2.01 -4.22
C ILE A 234 7.76 1.21 -4.86
N SER A 235 9.02 1.54 -4.57
CA SER A 235 10.18 0.88 -5.19
C SER A 235 10.24 -0.62 -4.94
N ALA A 236 9.72 -1.07 -3.80
CA ALA A 236 9.59 -2.48 -3.43
C ALA A 236 8.30 -3.16 -3.94
N GLU A 237 7.51 -2.47 -4.76
CA GLU A 237 6.27 -2.98 -5.35
C GLU A 237 5.30 -3.56 -4.31
N PRO A 238 4.87 -2.77 -3.30
CA PRO A 238 3.98 -3.26 -2.27
C PRO A 238 2.60 -3.62 -2.84
N GLU A 239 1.92 -4.59 -2.22
CA GLU A 239 0.56 -5.01 -2.59
C GLU A 239 -0.50 -3.97 -2.22
N VAL A 240 -0.23 -3.20 -1.16
CA VAL A 240 -1.06 -2.10 -0.67
C VAL A 240 -0.18 -0.91 -0.33
N LEU A 241 -0.55 0.26 -0.81
CA LEU A 241 0.11 1.52 -0.45
C LEU A 241 -0.81 2.36 0.42
N LEU A 242 -0.39 2.64 1.64
CA LEU A 242 -1.09 3.49 2.59
C LEU A 242 -0.54 4.92 2.50
N MET A 243 -1.43 5.90 2.40
CA MET A 243 -1.06 7.31 2.35
C MET A 243 -1.80 8.09 3.45
N ASP A 244 -1.06 8.63 4.41
CA ASP A 244 -1.61 9.44 5.52
C ASP A 244 -1.49 10.92 5.13
N GLU A 245 -2.54 11.51 4.58
CA GLU A 245 -2.63 12.90 4.12
C GLU A 245 -1.44 13.34 3.22
N PRO A 246 -1.11 12.62 2.13
CA PRO A 246 0.12 12.81 1.36
C PRO A 246 0.25 14.19 0.72
N CYS A 247 -0.86 14.91 0.53
CA CYS A 247 -0.91 16.22 -0.13
C CYS A 247 -1.00 17.41 0.83
N SER A 248 -1.08 17.17 2.15
CA SER A 248 -1.32 18.24 3.15
C SER A 248 -0.23 19.33 3.21
N ALA A 249 0.99 19.02 2.76
CA ALA A 249 2.13 19.93 2.76
C ALA A 249 2.58 20.33 1.32
N LEU A 250 1.77 20.03 0.30
CA LEU A 250 2.12 20.26 -1.09
C LEU A 250 1.42 21.49 -1.64
N ASP A 251 2.07 22.14 -2.61
CA ASP A 251 1.43 23.14 -3.45
C ASP A 251 0.42 22.48 -4.43
N PRO A 252 -0.51 23.23 -5.01
CA PRO A 252 -1.53 22.69 -5.90
C PRO A 252 -0.97 21.93 -7.13
N LEU A 253 0.18 22.35 -7.68
CA LEU A 253 0.80 21.69 -8.82
C LEU A 253 1.43 20.34 -8.43
N ALA A 254 2.05 20.27 -7.26
CA ALA A 254 2.59 19.02 -6.72
C ALA A 254 1.47 18.05 -6.33
N THR A 255 0.34 18.58 -5.83
CA THR A 255 -0.85 17.78 -5.52
C THR A 255 -1.41 17.12 -6.76
N LEU A 256 -1.61 17.88 -7.87
CA LEU A 256 -2.09 17.33 -9.15
C LEU A 256 -1.20 16.20 -9.66
N LYS A 257 0.12 16.33 -9.57
CA LYS A 257 1.06 15.28 -9.99
C LYS A 257 0.97 14.00 -9.16
N ILE A 258 0.51 14.08 -7.91
CA ILE A 258 0.29 12.91 -7.05
C ILE A 258 -1.10 12.30 -7.29
N GLU A 259 -2.09 13.11 -7.64
CA GLU A 259 -3.45 12.64 -7.95
C GLU A 259 -3.51 11.91 -9.30
N GLU A 260 -2.57 12.17 -10.21
CA GLU A 260 -2.42 11.44 -11.47
C GLU A 260 -1.73 10.07 -11.30
N PHE A 261 -1.17 9.81 -10.12
CA PHE A 261 -0.52 8.56 -9.75
C PHE A 261 -1.54 7.50 -9.30
#